data_47e54ef560f57dac23f53a52dd041a0b
#
_entry.id   47e54ef560f57dac23f53a52dd041a0b
#
_cell.length_a   1.000
_cell.length_b   1.000
_cell.length_c   1.000
_cell.angle_alpha   90.00
_cell.angle_beta   90.00
_cell.angle_gamma   90.00
#
_symmetry.space_group_name_H-M   'P 1'
#
loop_
_entity.id
_entity.type
_entity.pdbx_description
1 polymer ?
#
loop_
_entity_poly.entity_id
_entity_poly.type
_entity_poly.pdbx_seq_one_letter_code
_entity_poly.pdbx_strand_id
1 'polypeptide(L)'
;MKRSVFASALTLLFCSVSVSLAVAQAKPAVSQAKTTAPATPAPAAKAGFVTPLKGEGTVLVVQGTSKFDPKLKEVTTTYKIKNTSSAPIAMLKIDEYWYEKGKMVSTDTQRYRQPFQPNEIIELTTHAPASGNPVGWSKNLTLSHANGKITAKAVKAF
;
A
#
# COMPACT_ATOMS: atom_id res chain seq x y z
N MET A 1 32.21 -31.45 -24.66
CA MET A 1 31.69 -32.83 -24.50
C MET A 1 31.50 -33.08 -23.03
N LYS A 2 30.26 -33.15 -22.57
CA LYS A 2 29.67 -34.08 -21.60
C LYS A 2 28.30 -33.48 -21.16
N ARG A 3 27.29 -34.10 -21.76
CA ARG A 3 25.86 -33.91 -21.42
C ARG A 3 25.58 -34.74 -20.16
N SER A 4 24.87 -34.22 -19.22
CA SER A 4 24.21 -35.01 -18.18
C SER A 4 22.75 -34.57 -18.09
N VAL A 5 21.91 -35.44 -18.61
CA VAL A 5 20.45 -35.43 -18.48
C VAL A 5 20.12 -36.14 -17.17
N PHE A 6 19.40 -35.52 -16.27
CA PHE A 6 18.69 -36.21 -15.19
C PHE A 6 17.20 -35.93 -15.35
N ALA A 7 16.55 -36.91 -15.88
CA ALA A 7 15.11 -37.09 -15.74
C ALA A 7 14.85 -37.82 -14.41
N SER A 8 13.92 -37.37 -13.63
CA SER A 8 13.31 -38.18 -12.57
C SER A 8 11.82 -37.88 -12.49
N ALA A 9 11.09 -38.94 -12.71
CA ALA A 9 9.65 -39.06 -12.72
C ALA A 9 9.05 -38.92 -11.31
N LEU A 10 7.91 -38.27 -11.23
CA LEU A 10 6.57 -38.81 -10.98
C LEU A 10 6.37 -39.62 -9.70
N THR A 11 5.60 -39.12 -8.73
CA THR A 11 4.63 -39.96 -8.00
C THR A 11 3.48 -39.11 -7.50
N LEU A 12 2.31 -39.31 -8.10
CA LEU A 12 0.99 -38.93 -7.63
C LEU A 12 0.61 -39.85 -6.45
N LEU A 13 0.16 -39.26 -5.37
CA LEU A 13 -0.62 -40.01 -4.38
C LEU A 13 -1.87 -39.23 -4.00
N PHE A 14 -2.98 -39.64 -4.57
CA PHE A 14 -4.34 -39.30 -4.15
C PHE A 14 -4.66 -40.04 -2.84
N CYS A 15 -5.05 -39.30 -1.83
CA CYS A 15 -5.77 -39.87 -0.70
C CYS A 15 -7.00 -39.02 -0.41
N SER A 16 -8.11 -39.48 -0.95
CA SER A 16 -9.47 -39.05 -0.61
C SER A 16 -9.87 -39.71 0.73
N VAL A 17 -10.16 -38.93 1.73
CA VAL A 17 -10.89 -39.40 2.91
C VAL A 17 -12.11 -38.50 3.09
N SER A 18 -13.23 -39.05 2.67
CA SER A 18 -14.58 -38.55 2.99
C SER A 18 -14.96 -39.05 4.41
N VAL A 19 -15.19 -38.15 5.32
CA VAL A 19 -15.87 -38.50 6.59
C VAL A 19 -17.13 -37.65 6.70
N SER A 20 -18.25 -38.31 6.42
CA SER A 20 -19.57 -37.84 6.79
C SER A 20 -19.81 -38.17 8.28
N LEU A 21 -20.22 -37.20 9.05
CA LEU A 21 -20.82 -37.44 10.35
C LEU A 21 -22.08 -36.61 10.55
N ALA A 22 -23.11 -37.33 10.88
CA ALA A 22 -24.49 -36.94 11.02
C ALA A 22 -24.75 -36.07 12.26
N VAL A 23 -25.66 -35.15 12.07
CA VAL A 23 -26.77 -34.66 12.90
C VAL A 23 -26.90 -35.23 14.31
N ALA A 24 -26.88 -34.32 15.27
CA ALA A 24 -27.71 -34.45 16.47
C ALA A 24 -28.29 -33.08 16.82
N GLN A 25 -29.57 -32.90 16.58
CA GLN A 25 -30.38 -31.79 17.10
C GLN A 25 -30.58 -31.99 18.62
N ALA A 26 -30.09 -31.05 19.37
CA ALA A 26 -30.53 -30.86 20.75
C ALA A 26 -31.00 -29.41 20.91
N LYS A 27 -32.30 -29.24 21.07
CA LYS A 27 -32.94 -28.01 21.48
C LYS A 27 -32.86 -27.92 23.00
N PRO A 28 -32.32 -26.83 23.57
CA PRO A 28 -32.84 -26.38 24.85
C PRO A 28 -33.16 -24.89 24.90
N ALA A 29 -34.31 -24.66 25.48
CA ALA A 29 -34.73 -23.58 26.38
C ALA A 29 -34.22 -22.15 26.12
N VAL A 30 -35.22 -21.35 25.79
CA VAL A 30 -35.25 -19.89 25.83
C VAL A 30 -34.83 -19.38 27.21
N SER A 31 -33.68 -18.72 27.27
CA SER A 31 -33.36 -17.75 28.32
C SER A 31 -33.40 -16.36 27.66
N GLN A 32 -34.43 -15.58 27.99
CA GLN A 32 -34.57 -14.20 27.59
C GLN A 32 -33.48 -13.37 28.25
N ALA A 33 -32.34 -13.20 27.59
CA ALA A 33 -31.39 -12.14 27.91
C ALA A 33 -31.86 -10.86 27.23
N LYS A 34 -32.13 -9.86 28.06
CA LYS A 34 -32.50 -8.48 27.72
C LYS A 34 -31.59 -7.95 26.61
N THR A 35 -32.09 -7.97 25.39
CA THR A 35 -31.38 -7.43 24.20
C THR A 35 -31.33 -5.93 24.32
N THR A 36 -30.16 -5.42 24.74
CA THR A 36 -29.81 -4.01 24.50
C THR A 36 -29.69 -3.85 22.98
N ALA A 37 -30.61 -3.15 22.37
CA ALA A 37 -30.60 -2.88 20.93
C ALA A 37 -29.24 -2.32 20.53
N PRO A 38 -28.61 -2.84 19.47
CA PRO A 38 -27.43 -2.22 18.90
C PRO A 38 -27.82 -0.80 18.46
N ALA A 39 -27.07 0.20 18.95
CA ALA A 39 -27.24 1.56 18.46
C ALA A 39 -27.11 1.53 16.93
N THR A 40 -28.19 1.93 16.25
CA THR A 40 -28.20 2.12 14.80
C THR A 40 -27.04 3.05 14.45
N PRO A 41 -26.09 2.65 13.58
CA PRO A 41 -25.06 3.57 13.12
C PRO A 41 -25.77 4.79 12.51
N ALA A 42 -25.43 5.96 13.01
CA ALA A 42 -25.92 7.20 12.42
C ALA A 42 -25.68 7.12 10.91
N PRO A 43 -26.69 7.50 10.07
CA PRO A 43 -26.53 7.47 8.64
C PRO A 43 -25.29 8.31 8.29
N ALA A 44 -24.30 7.67 7.67
CA ALA A 44 -23.14 8.35 7.16
C ALA A 44 -23.65 9.52 6.29
N ALA A 45 -23.33 10.73 6.71
CA ALA A 45 -23.71 11.93 5.97
C ALA A 45 -23.31 11.65 4.51
N LYS A 46 -24.29 11.76 3.59
CA LYS A 46 -24.03 11.60 2.16
C LYS A 46 -22.92 12.56 1.81
N ALA A 47 -21.71 12.04 1.63
CA ALA A 47 -20.57 12.83 1.23
C ALA A 47 -20.96 13.46 -0.11
N GLY A 48 -21.27 14.76 -0.08
CA GLY A 48 -21.57 15.50 -1.29
C GLY A 48 -20.42 15.31 -2.25
N PHE A 49 -20.70 15.17 -3.53
CA PHE A 49 -19.67 15.07 -4.57
C PHE A 49 -18.75 16.29 -4.46
N VAL A 50 -17.55 16.11 -3.96
CA VAL A 50 -16.54 17.18 -3.88
C VAL A 50 -15.71 17.11 -5.15
N THR A 51 -15.67 18.22 -5.89
CA THR A 51 -14.89 18.31 -7.12
C THR A 51 -13.40 18.11 -6.83
N PRO A 52 -12.75 17.16 -7.49
CA PRO A 52 -11.32 16.95 -7.32
C PRO A 52 -10.49 18.19 -7.70
N LEU A 53 -9.35 18.35 -7.02
CA LEU A 53 -8.39 19.41 -7.29
C LEU A 53 -8.01 19.42 -8.78
N LYS A 54 -8.03 20.60 -9.39
CA LYS A 54 -7.52 20.85 -10.75
C LYS A 54 -6.29 21.74 -10.65
N GLY A 55 -5.24 21.41 -11.44
CA GLY A 55 -4.01 22.16 -11.47
C GLY A 55 -3.00 21.77 -10.40
N GLU A 56 -2.43 22.73 -9.68
CA GLU A 56 -1.37 22.47 -8.71
C GLU A 56 -1.93 22.15 -7.33
N GLY A 57 -1.46 21.04 -6.76
CA GLY A 57 -1.75 20.64 -5.38
C GLY A 57 -0.55 20.85 -4.46
N THR A 58 -0.82 20.96 -3.17
CA THR A 58 0.22 21.08 -2.14
C THR A 58 0.10 19.98 -1.11
N VAL A 59 1.23 19.39 -0.74
CA VAL A 59 1.29 18.36 0.29
C VAL A 59 2.50 18.56 1.19
N LEU A 60 2.39 18.12 2.43
CA LEU A 60 3.55 17.93 3.32
C LEU A 60 3.97 16.46 3.25
N VAL A 61 5.27 16.22 3.27
CA VAL A 61 5.83 14.86 3.20
C VAL A 61 6.81 14.66 4.35
N VAL A 62 6.54 13.67 5.18
CA VAL A 62 7.51 13.11 6.13
C VAL A 62 8.09 11.85 5.50
N GLN A 63 9.39 11.87 5.27
CA GLN A 63 10.11 10.74 4.74
C GLN A 63 10.62 9.87 5.88
N GLY A 64 10.22 8.61 5.89
CA GLY A 64 10.76 7.60 6.80
C GLY A 64 12.18 7.16 6.42
N THR A 65 12.75 6.31 7.26
CA THR A 65 14.05 5.70 7.00
C THR A 65 13.91 4.68 5.88
N SER A 66 14.82 4.75 4.90
CA SER A 66 14.92 3.73 3.87
C SER A 66 15.67 2.50 4.42
N LYS A 67 15.17 1.31 4.16
CA LYS A 67 15.73 0.04 4.61
C LYS A 67 16.04 -0.83 3.39
N PHE A 68 17.24 -1.40 3.36
CA PHE A 68 17.61 -2.39 2.36
C PHE A 68 17.33 -3.80 2.85
N ASP A 69 16.62 -4.59 2.06
CA ASP A 69 16.46 -6.03 2.28
C ASP A 69 17.35 -6.81 1.30
N PRO A 70 18.41 -7.45 1.78
CA PRO A 70 19.33 -8.20 0.92
C PRO A 70 18.73 -9.49 0.36
N LYS A 71 17.66 -10.02 0.98
CA LYS A 71 16.97 -11.23 0.49
C LYS A 71 16.07 -10.90 -0.70
N LEU A 72 15.32 -9.83 -0.59
CA LEU A 72 14.43 -9.34 -1.65
C LEU A 72 15.18 -8.50 -2.68
N LYS A 73 16.39 -8.07 -2.37
CA LYS A 73 17.19 -7.13 -3.19
C LYS A 73 16.42 -5.86 -3.52
N GLU A 74 15.84 -5.27 -2.49
CA GLU A 74 15.06 -4.03 -2.64
C GLU A 74 15.32 -3.05 -1.50
N VAL A 75 15.12 -1.77 -1.80
CA VAL A 75 15.10 -0.69 -0.80
C VAL A 75 13.66 -0.30 -0.56
N THR A 76 13.20 -0.46 0.66
CA THR A 76 11.86 -0.07 1.09
C THR A 76 11.91 1.29 1.78
N THR A 77 11.06 2.23 1.36
CA THR A 77 10.93 3.54 2.01
C THR A 77 9.45 3.84 2.29
N THR A 78 9.16 4.24 3.51
CA THR A 78 7.81 4.65 3.91
C THR A 78 7.71 6.17 3.96
N TYR A 79 6.66 6.71 3.34
CA TYR A 79 6.33 8.12 3.30
C TYR A 79 4.99 8.37 3.99
N LYS A 80 4.94 9.33 4.90
CA LYS A 80 3.68 9.90 5.39
C LYS A 80 3.42 11.19 4.65
N ILE A 81 2.22 11.34 4.10
CA ILE A 81 1.86 12.46 3.24
C ILE A 81 0.58 13.07 3.77
N LYS A 82 0.58 14.38 3.95
CA LYS A 82 -0.60 15.15 4.35
C LYS A 82 -1.04 16.05 3.20
N ASN A 83 -2.32 15.96 2.81
CA ASN A 83 -2.89 16.89 1.84
C ASN A 83 -3.13 18.26 2.49
N THR A 84 -2.47 19.29 2.01
CA THR A 84 -2.66 20.68 2.46
C THR A 84 -3.40 21.54 1.43
N SER A 85 -3.88 20.90 0.34
CA SER A 85 -4.72 21.57 -0.64
C SER A 85 -6.13 21.79 -0.12
N SER A 86 -6.86 22.71 -0.72
CA SER A 86 -8.24 23.04 -0.37
C SER A 86 -9.29 22.03 -0.89
N ALA A 87 -8.88 21.11 -1.77
CA ALA A 87 -9.75 20.13 -2.41
C ALA A 87 -9.11 18.73 -2.43
N PRO A 88 -9.92 17.66 -2.64
CA PRO A 88 -9.40 16.29 -2.72
C PRO A 88 -8.46 16.11 -3.91
N ILE A 89 -7.34 15.46 -3.67
CA ILE A 89 -6.38 15.07 -4.70
C ILE A 89 -6.80 13.72 -5.26
N ALA A 90 -7.03 13.65 -6.57
CA ALA A 90 -7.42 12.41 -7.23
C ALA A 90 -6.18 11.67 -7.75
N MET A 91 -6.10 10.36 -7.42
CA MET A 91 -5.04 9.48 -7.92
C MET A 91 -3.63 10.03 -7.69
N LEU A 92 -3.30 10.28 -6.43
CA LEU A 92 -1.94 10.67 -6.04
C LEU A 92 -0.95 9.60 -6.50
N LYS A 93 0.10 10.02 -7.19
CA LYS A 93 1.21 9.20 -7.67
C LYS A 93 2.50 9.68 -7.04
N ILE A 94 3.29 8.74 -6.55
CA ILE A 94 4.65 8.94 -6.07
C ILE A 94 5.60 8.22 -7.02
N ASP A 95 6.60 8.91 -7.51
CA ASP A 95 7.74 8.36 -8.24
C ASP A 95 8.99 8.58 -7.41
N GLU A 96 9.64 7.51 -6.96
CA GLU A 96 10.91 7.51 -6.25
C GLU A 96 12.03 7.11 -7.20
N TYR A 97 13.10 7.88 -7.21
CA TYR A 97 14.28 7.65 -8.05
C TYR A 97 15.51 7.54 -7.18
N TRP A 98 16.31 6.52 -7.43
CA TRP A 98 17.58 6.29 -6.76
C TRP A 98 18.76 6.50 -7.69
N TYR A 99 19.79 7.16 -7.19
CA TYR A 99 20.98 7.53 -7.95
C TYR A 99 22.24 7.06 -7.24
N GLU A 100 23.15 6.48 -8.01
CA GLU A 100 24.53 6.20 -7.61
C GLU A 100 25.46 7.05 -8.46
N LYS A 101 26.30 7.88 -7.82
CA LYS A 101 27.25 8.77 -8.51
C LYS A 101 26.61 9.60 -9.62
N GLY A 102 25.38 10.07 -9.38
CA GLY A 102 24.62 10.89 -10.34
C GLY A 102 23.90 10.12 -11.45
N LYS A 103 24.08 8.81 -11.55
CA LYS A 103 23.37 7.95 -12.51
C LYS A 103 22.17 7.30 -11.83
N MET A 104 21.01 7.32 -12.48
CA MET A 104 19.81 6.62 -12.00
C MET A 104 20.04 5.10 -12.05
N VAL A 105 19.86 4.44 -10.91
CA VAL A 105 20.11 3.01 -10.75
C VAL A 105 18.85 2.22 -10.39
N SER A 106 17.84 2.91 -9.83
CA SER A 106 16.58 2.26 -9.47
C SER A 106 15.44 3.28 -9.40
N THR A 107 14.22 2.81 -9.53
CA THR A 107 12.99 3.59 -9.41
C THR A 107 11.85 2.72 -8.93
N ASP A 108 10.91 3.32 -8.21
CA ASP A 108 9.61 2.73 -7.91
C ASP A 108 8.50 3.76 -8.04
N THR A 109 7.29 3.28 -8.33
CA THR A 109 6.10 4.09 -8.49
C THR A 109 4.96 3.53 -7.65
N GLN A 110 4.41 4.34 -6.76
CA GLN A 110 3.23 3.99 -5.99
C GLN A 110 2.07 4.93 -6.29
N ARG A 111 0.84 4.41 -6.18
CA ARG A 111 -0.38 5.17 -6.46
C ARG A 111 -1.40 5.00 -5.36
N TYR A 112 -1.90 6.11 -4.85
CA TYR A 112 -3.07 6.15 -3.98
C TYR A 112 -4.31 6.42 -4.83
N ARG A 113 -5.17 5.40 -4.97
CA ARG A 113 -6.29 5.43 -5.92
C ARG A 113 -7.56 6.06 -5.36
N GLN A 114 -7.65 6.21 -4.04
CA GLN A 114 -8.79 6.85 -3.38
C GLN A 114 -8.65 8.38 -3.45
N PRO A 115 -9.77 9.14 -3.37
CA PRO A 115 -9.69 10.58 -3.22
C PRO A 115 -8.99 10.95 -1.91
N PHE A 116 -7.84 11.61 -2.01
CA PHE A 116 -7.04 12.03 -0.87
C PHE A 116 -7.57 13.36 -0.35
N GLN A 117 -8.32 13.29 0.77
CA GLN A 117 -9.09 14.42 1.29
C GLN A 117 -8.21 15.54 1.85
N PRO A 118 -8.67 16.81 1.88
CA PRO A 118 -7.97 17.89 2.57
C PRO A 118 -7.70 17.54 4.05
N ASN A 119 -6.48 17.81 4.49
CA ASN A 119 -5.95 17.48 5.84
C ASN A 119 -5.83 15.99 6.17
N GLU A 120 -6.22 15.10 5.29
CA GLU A 120 -5.97 13.66 5.44
C GLU A 120 -4.47 13.38 5.45
N ILE A 121 -4.09 12.34 6.20
CA ILE A 121 -2.72 11.81 6.23
C ILE A 121 -2.78 10.37 5.75
N ILE A 122 -1.96 10.05 4.77
CA ILE A 122 -1.81 8.69 4.24
C ILE A 122 -0.37 8.22 4.40
N GLU A 123 -0.20 6.91 4.41
CA GLU A 123 1.11 6.27 4.40
C GLU A 123 1.26 5.45 3.11
N LEU A 124 2.36 5.67 2.39
CA LEU A 124 2.72 4.94 1.18
C LEU A 124 4.13 4.39 1.30
N THR A 125 4.32 3.17 0.86
CA THR A 125 5.61 2.49 0.89
C THR A 125 6.06 2.19 -0.53
N THR A 126 7.28 2.58 -0.85
CA THR A 126 7.96 2.27 -2.12
C THR A 126 8.88 1.07 -1.95
N HIS A 127 9.09 0.33 -3.03
CA HIS A 127 9.91 -0.88 -3.11
C HIS A 127 10.83 -0.80 -4.32
N ALA A 128 11.94 -0.09 -4.19
CA ALA A 128 12.87 0.12 -5.28
C ALA A 128 13.84 -1.06 -5.43
N PRO A 129 13.88 -1.78 -6.57
CA PRO A 129 14.82 -2.88 -6.79
C PRO A 129 16.28 -2.42 -6.64
N ALA A 130 17.12 -3.22 -5.99
CA ALA A 130 18.53 -2.92 -5.80
C ALA A 130 19.40 -4.09 -6.28
N SER A 131 20.12 -3.89 -7.37
CA SER A 131 21.03 -4.90 -7.94
C SER A 131 22.34 -5.08 -7.13
N GLY A 132 22.55 -4.24 -6.12
CA GLY A 132 23.74 -4.24 -5.27
C GLY A 132 23.50 -3.59 -3.91
N ASN A 133 24.58 -3.28 -3.19
CA ASN A 133 24.48 -2.58 -1.91
C ASN A 133 24.15 -1.09 -2.14
N PRO A 134 23.01 -0.58 -1.62
CA PRO A 134 22.58 0.79 -1.83
C PRO A 134 23.31 1.84 -0.96
N VAL A 135 24.42 1.46 -0.32
CA VAL A 135 25.22 2.40 0.47
C VAL A 135 25.76 3.52 -0.42
N GLY A 136 25.48 4.76 -0.03
CA GLY A 136 25.89 5.94 -0.80
C GLY A 136 24.95 6.35 -1.93
N TRP A 137 23.83 5.63 -2.12
CA TRP A 137 22.78 6.08 -3.05
C TRP A 137 22.10 7.34 -2.52
N SER A 138 21.79 8.24 -3.43
CA SER A 138 20.92 9.40 -3.18
C SER A 138 19.55 9.17 -3.79
N LYS A 139 18.52 9.81 -3.25
CA LYS A 139 17.16 9.65 -3.77
C LYS A 139 16.51 10.98 -4.08
N ASN A 140 15.60 10.95 -5.04
CA ASN A 140 14.69 12.03 -5.38
C ASN A 140 13.25 11.51 -5.38
N LEU A 141 12.31 12.37 -5.00
CA LEU A 141 10.89 12.07 -4.92
C LEU A 141 10.12 13.07 -5.77
N THR A 142 9.27 12.57 -6.65
CA THR A 142 8.36 13.38 -7.45
C THR A 142 6.93 12.95 -7.16
N LEU A 143 6.03 13.92 -6.95
CA LEU A 143 4.62 13.68 -6.73
C LEU A 143 3.81 14.32 -7.85
N SER A 144 2.75 13.63 -8.25
CA SER A 144 1.79 14.12 -9.23
C SER A 144 0.39 13.58 -8.92
N HIS A 145 -0.62 14.11 -9.59
CA HIS A 145 -1.99 13.60 -9.53
C HIS A 145 -2.64 13.63 -10.92
N ALA A 146 -3.83 13.03 -11.04
CA ALA A 146 -4.49 12.87 -12.34
C ALA A 146 -4.74 14.20 -13.09
N ASN A 147 -4.90 15.30 -12.35
CA ASN A 147 -5.33 16.59 -12.91
C ASN A 147 -4.25 17.68 -12.85
N GLY A 148 -2.98 17.33 -12.52
CA GLY A 148 -1.92 18.32 -12.43
C GLY A 148 -0.68 17.88 -11.65
N LYS A 149 0.08 18.85 -11.19
CA LYS A 149 1.32 18.65 -10.43
C LYS A 149 1.08 18.77 -8.92
N ILE A 150 1.98 18.20 -8.15
CA ILE A 150 2.02 18.35 -6.69
C ILE A 150 3.32 19.07 -6.30
N THR A 151 3.17 20.15 -5.57
CA THR A 151 4.28 20.77 -4.85
C THR A 151 4.38 20.12 -3.47
N ALA A 152 5.45 19.36 -3.27
CA ALA A 152 5.73 18.66 -2.02
C ALA A 152 6.70 19.45 -1.15
N LYS A 153 6.35 19.67 0.12
CA LYS A 153 7.25 20.26 1.12
C LYS A 153 7.66 19.19 2.12
N ALA A 154 8.96 18.91 2.18
CA ALA A 154 9.51 17.98 3.16
C ALA A 154 9.44 18.61 4.57
N VAL A 155 8.95 17.83 5.54
CA VAL A 155 8.87 18.19 6.96
C VAL A 155 9.35 17.04 7.84
N LYS A 156 9.73 17.32 9.07
CA LYS A 156 10.22 16.30 10.01
C LYS A 156 9.07 15.51 10.66
N ALA A 157 7.93 16.16 10.89
CA ALA A 157 6.71 15.58 11.45
C ALA A 157 5.50 16.47 11.12
N PHE A 158 4.27 15.95 11.33
CA PHE A 158 3.01 16.72 11.37
C PHE A 158 2.29 16.47 12.68
#